data_ddf80f078e1c780d9c68bf9dda33d776
#
_entry.id   ddf80f078e1c780d9c68bf9dda33d776
#
_cell.length_a   1.000
_cell.length_b   1.000
_cell.length_c   1.000
_cell.angle_alpha   90.00
_cell.angle_beta   90.00
_cell.angle_gamma   90.00
#
_symmetry.space_group_name_H-M   'P 1'
#
loop_
_entity.id
_entity.type
_entity.pdbx_description
1 polymer ?
#
loop_
_entity_poly.entity_id
_entity_poly.type
_entity_poly.pdbx_seq_one_letter_code
_entity_poly.pdbx_strand_id
1 'polypeptide(L)'
;MADFLPWIIDEPLLGIHPVQGALLADGNLMLNRRGKIVFRAPRTRVDELLTLKGKGFQIAGNTFSIGPGKLRPLSWHTPLYAHCVTTGHEDERLFTQYILEELDTFKIDSRFICGRRQYITTAQGIEAGYSLMLHGLPMEHALQIQEQGLGSNRKLGCGIFIPHKSIVAVS
;
A
#
# COMPACT_ATOMS: atom_id res chain seq x y z
N MET A 1 -4.97 14.35 -9.91
CA MET A 1 -5.72 13.07 -10.06
C MET A 1 -7.14 13.20 -9.55
N ALA A 2 -7.35 13.81 -8.39
CA ALA A 2 -8.68 14.09 -7.86
C ALA A 2 -9.57 14.93 -8.81
N ASP A 3 -8.99 15.80 -9.62
CA ASP A 3 -9.71 16.57 -10.65
C ASP A 3 -10.38 15.70 -11.71
N PHE A 4 -9.84 14.49 -11.96
CA PHE A 4 -10.41 13.54 -12.91
C PHE A 4 -11.29 12.48 -12.25
N LEU A 5 -11.01 12.15 -11.00
CA LEU A 5 -11.69 11.13 -10.20
C LEU A 5 -11.89 11.65 -8.77
N PRO A 6 -12.92 12.47 -8.52
CA PRO A 6 -13.14 13.10 -7.21
C PRO A 6 -13.27 12.09 -6.06
N TRP A 7 -13.87 10.93 -6.30
CA TRP A 7 -14.05 9.86 -5.32
C TRP A 7 -12.73 9.30 -4.74
N ILE A 8 -11.59 9.52 -5.40
CA ILE A 8 -10.26 9.10 -4.90
C ILE A 8 -9.99 9.64 -3.49
N ILE A 9 -10.52 10.82 -3.16
CA ILE A 9 -10.31 11.45 -1.86
C ILE A 9 -11.01 10.65 -0.76
N ASP A 10 -12.25 10.24 -1.02
CA ASP A 10 -13.14 9.69 0.00
C ASP A 10 -13.21 8.15 0.02
N GLU A 11 -12.69 7.47 -1.02
CA GLU A 11 -12.72 6.00 -1.07
C GLU A 11 -11.76 5.38 -0.02
N PRO A 12 -12.29 4.72 1.03
CA PRO A 12 -11.48 4.19 2.11
C PRO A 12 -10.64 2.98 1.68
N LEU A 13 -11.14 2.19 0.73
CA LEU A 13 -10.45 0.98 0.26
C LEU A 13 -9.41 1.27 -0.83
N LEU A 14 -9.30 2.53 -1.28
CA LEU A 14 -8.27 2.90 -2.22
C LEU A 14 -6.90 2.87 -1.57
N GLY A 15 -5.99 2.10 -2.16
CA GLY A 15 -4.56 2.14 -1.85
C GLY A 15 -3.76 2.54 -3.09
N ILE A 16 -2.73 3.34 -2.91
CA ILE A 16 -1.79 3.70 -3.96
C ILE A 16 -0.43 3.15 -3.57
N HIS A 17 0.05 2.14 -4.29
CA HIS A 17 1.35 1.55 -4.00
C HIS A 17 2.48 2.56 -4.16
N PRO A 18 3.56 2.47 -3.36
CA PRO A 18 4.74 3.29 -3.55
C PRO A 18 5.26 3.18 -4.98
N VAL A 19 5.52 4.34 -5.59
CA VAL A 19 6.06 4.37 -6.95
C VAL A 19 7.53 3.95 -6.92
N GLN A 20 7.90 3.03 -7.79
CA GLN A 20 9.26 2.52 -7.91
C GLN A 20 10.13 3.47 -8.73
N GLY A 21 11.28 3.82 -8.21
CA GLY A 21 12.27 4.69 -8.87
C GLY A 21 13.61 4.67 -8.15
N ALA A 22 14.59 5.36 -8.69
CA ALA A 22 15.89 5.56 -8.05
C ALA A 22 15.87 6.91 -7.30
N LEU A 23 16.11 6.89 -5.99
CA LEU A 23 16.23 8.09 -5.20
C LEU A 23 17.56 8.79 -5.57
N LEU A 24 17.47 10.05 -5.96
CA LEU A 24 18.61 10.90 -6.27
C LEU A 24 19.13 11.61 -5.02
N ALA A 25 20.37 12.10 -5.08
CA ALA A 25 21.01 12.80 -3.97
C ALA A 25 20.28 14.10 -3.54
N ASP A 26 19.51 14.70 -4.45
CA ASP A 26 18.69 15.89 -4.22
C ASP A 26 17.31 15.59 -3.62
N GLY A 27 17.04 14.32 -3.28
CA GLY A 27 15.75 13.86 -2.75
C GLY A 27 14.67 13.61 -3.79
N ASN A 28 14.95 13.83 -5.06
CA ASN A 28 14.01 13.54 -6.14
C ASN A 28 13.99 12.04 -6.47
N LEU A 29 12.83 11.55 -6.91
CA LEU A 29 12.67 10.18 -7.37
C LEU A 29 12.75 10.14 -8.91
N MET A 30 13.83 9.57 -9.43
CA MET A 30 13.97 9.33 -10.86
C MET A 30 13.12 8.13 -11.29
N LEU A 31 12.09 8.39 -12.06
CA LEU A 31 11.24 7.35 -12.64
C LEU A 31 11.82 6.85 -13.95
N ASN A 32 11.76 5.55 -14.17
CA ASN A 32 12.08 5.01 -15.48
C ASN A 32 10.87 5.17 -16.44
N ARG A 33 11.11 5.08 -17.76
CA ARG A 33 10.06 5.19 -18.79
C ARG A 33 8.95 4.14 -18.66
N ARG A 34 9.20 3.04 -17.93
CA ARG A 34 8.26 1.95 -17.69
C ARG A 34 7.70 1.98 -16.27
N GLY A 35 7.87 3.11 -15.57
CA GLY A 35 7.31 3.33 -14.24
C GLY A 35 5.82 3.00 -14.24
N LYS A 36 5.33 2.41 -13.15
CA LYS A 36 3.94 2.03 -12.99
C LYS A 36 3.36 2.69 -11.76
N ILE A 37 2.17 3.21 -11.89
CA ILE A 37 1.33 3.55 -10.75
C ILE A 37 0.39 2.36 -10.54
N VAL A 38 0.40 1.79 -9.34
CA VAL A 38 -0.42 0.64 -9.00
C VAL A 38 -1.46 1.08 -7.99
N PHE A 39 -2.72 0.87 -8.33
CA PHE A 39 -3.85 1.13 -7.45
C PHE A 39 -4.39 -0.18 -6.89
N ARG A 40 -4.75 -0.18 -5.62
CA ARG A 40 -5.62 -1.15 -4.98
C ARG A 40 -6.97 -0.48 -4.81
N ALA A 41 -8.00 -0.98 -5.46
CA ALA A 41 -9.31 -0.34 -5.46
C ALA A 41 -10.45 -1.37 -5.51
N PRO A 42 -11.65 -1.01 -5.03
CA PRO A 42 -12.84 -1.84 -5.23
C PRO A 42 -13.09 -2.12 -6.72
N ARG A 43 -13.61 -3.31 -7.02
CA ARG A 43 -13.93 -3.71 -8.38
C ARG A 43 -14.84 -2.71 -9.09
N THR A 44 -15.76 -2.11 -8.37
CA THR A 44 -16.72 -1.12 -8.87
C THR A 44 -16.06 0.17 -9.37
N ARG A 45 -14.81 0.44 -8.96
CA ARG A 45 -14.05 1.64 -9.33
C ARG A 45 -13.04 1.42 -10.48
N VAL A 46 -12.92 0.18 -10.95
CA VAL A 46 -11.90 -0.19 -11.94
C VAL A 46 -12.11 0.54 -13.26
N ASP A 47 -13.33 0.58 -13.77
CA ASP A 47 -13.63 1.21 -15.07
C ASP A 47 -13.35 2.71 -15.04
N GLU A 48 -13.66 3.36 -13.91
CA GLU A 48 -13.33 4.77 -13.71
C GLU A 48 -11.80 5.00 -13.67
N LEU A 49 -11.03 4.14 -12.98
CA LEU A 49 -9.57 4.21 -12.98
C LEU A 49 -8.97 4.05 -14.39
N LEU A 50 -9.55 3.21 -15.23
CA LEU A 50 -9.10 3.01 -16.60
C LEU A 50 -9.30 4.24 -17.48
N THR A 51 -10.21 5.17 -17.13
CA THR A 51 -10.38 6.45 -17.83
C THR A 51 -9.19 7.40 -17.67
N LEU A 52 -8.29 7.14 -16.73
CA LEU A 52 -7.05 7.91 -16.57
C LEU A 52 -6.07 7.75 -17.74
N LYS A 53 -6.26 6.75 -18.61
CA LYS A 53 -5.45 6.55 -19.81
C LYS A 53 -5.41 7.84 -20.64
N GLY A 54 -4.20 8.29 -20.96
CA GLY A 54 -3.95 9.50 -21.77
C GLY A 54 -4.07 10.81 -20.99
N LYS A 55 -4.50 10.79 -19.71
CA LYS A 55 -4.53 11.99 -18.89
C LYS A 55 -3.12 12.43 -18.51
N GLY A 56 -2.90 13.74 -18.57
CA GLY A 56 -1.66 14.38 -18.16
C GLY A 56 -1.71 14.85 -16.72
N PHE A 57 -0.61 14.77 -16.02
CA PHE A 57 -0.42 15.23 -14.66
C PHE A 57 0.87 16.03 -14.53
N GLN A 58 0.88 16.96 -13.60
CA GLN A 58 2.09 17.67 -13.19
C GLN A 58 2.40 17.35 -11.73
N ILE A 59 3.63 16.92 -11.46
CA ILE A 59 4.15 16.72 -10.11
C ILE A 59 5.55 17.31 -10.05
N ALA A 60 5.80 18.19 -9.09
CA ALA A 60 7.10 18.84 -8.89
C ALA A 60 7.67 19.46 -10.20
N GLY A 61 6.83 20.12 -10.98
CA GLY A 61 7.22 20.76 -12.25
C GLY A 61 7.41 19.81 -13.44
N ASN A 62 7.30 18.51 -13.25
CA ASN A 62 7.42 17.52 -14.32
C ASN A 62 6.05 17.09 -14.82
N THR A 63 5.91 16.99 -16.14
CA THR A 63 4.68 16.50 -16.79
C THR A 63 4.83 15.02 -17.16
N PHE A 64 3.83 14.22 -16.84
CA PHE A 64 3.74 12.84 -17.28
C PHE A 64 2.31 12.50 -17.69
N SER A 65 2.16 11.44 -18.48
CA SER A 65 0.84 10.94 -18.90
C SER A 65 0.68 9.48 -18.48
N ILE A 66 -0.56 9.11 -18.16
CA ILE A 66 -0.90 7.74 -17.80
C ILE A 66 -1.05 6.88 -19.08
N GLY A 67 -0.30 5.79 -19.12
CA GLY A 67 -0.42 4.77 -20.14
C GLY A 67 -1.66 3.87 -19.96
N PRO A 68 -1.80 2.82 -20.77
CA PRO A 68 -2.90 1.87 -20.64
C PRO A 68 -2.81 1.11 -19.30
N GLY A 69 -3.96 1.01 -18.60
CA GLY A 69 -4.10 0.22 -17.39
C GLY A 69 -4.28 -1.27 -17.68
N LYS A 70 -3.87 -2.09 -16.70
CA LYS A 70 -4.11 -3.54 -16.71
C LYS A 70 -4.64 -3.96 -15.35
N LEU A 71 -5.82 -4.58 -15.34
CA LEU A 71 -6.38 -5.20 -14.14
C LEU A 71 -5.60 -6.47 -13.78
N ARG A 72 -5.35 -6.65 -12.48
CA ARG A 72 -4.82 -7.89 -11.92
C ARG A 72 -5.68 -8.28 -10.72
N PRO A 73 -6.12 -9.54 -10.62
CA PRO A 73 -6.79 -10.02 -9.42
C PRO A 73 -5.81 -10.06 -8.24
N LEU A 74 -6.36 -10.03 -7.03
CA LEU A 74 -5.60 -10.30 -5.82
C LEU A 74 -5.12 -11.75 -5.82
N SER A 75 -4.02 -11.99 -5.15
CA SER A 75 -3.46 -13.33 -5.00
C SER A 75 -3.61 -13.78 -3.55
N TRP A 76 -4.08 -15.00 -3.35
CA TRP A 76 -4.26 -15.60 -2.03
C TRP A 76 -2.96 -16.15 -1.40
N HIS A 77 -1.82 -16.06 -2.11
CA HIS A 77 -0.54 -16.57 -1.61
C HIS A 77 -0.08 -15.81 -0.36
N THR A 78 0.45 -16.54 0.59
CA THR A 78 1.04 -16.06 1.84
C THR A 78 2.50 -16.50 1.95
N PRO A 79 3.35 -15.88 2.81
CA PRO A 79 3.00 -14.77 3.70
C PRO A 79 2.69 -13.46 2.96
N LEU A 80 1.99 -12.55 3.64
CA LEU A 80 1.75 -11.20 3.16
C LEU A 80 2.71 -10.23 3.80
N TYR A 81 3.18 -9.23 3.03
CA TYR A 81 4.11 -8.21 3.49
C TYR A 81 3.61 -6.82 3.13
N ALA A 82 3.69 -5.90 4.09
CA ALA A 82 3.56 -4.47 3.88
C ALA A 82 4.87 -3.77 4.22
N HIS A 83 5.35 -2.93 3.30
CA HIS A 83 6.60 -2.19 3.50
C HIS A 83 6.51 -1.19 4.66
N CYS A 84 5.36 -0.57 4.83
CA CYS A 84 5.06 0.36 5.90
C CYS A 84 3.59 0.21 6.31
N VAL A 85 3.34 0.13 7.59
CA VAL A 85 2.02 0.27 8.20
C VAL A 85 2.12 1.38 9.23
N THR A 86 1.21 2.35 9.18
CA THR A 86 1.15 3.47 10.14
C THR A 86 -0.10 3.32 11.00
N THR A 87 0.04 3.60 12.29
CA THR A 87 -1.05 3.49 13.27
C THR A 87 -1.17 4.73 14.15
N GLY A 88 -0.36 5.78 13.86
CA GLY A 88 -0.22 6.94 14.71
C GLY A 88 0.68 6.72 15.93
N HIS A 89 1.25 5.54 16.10
CA HIS A 89 2.13 5.20 17.23
C HIS A 89 3.57 4.99 16.76
N GLU A 90 4.51 5.72 17.38
CA GLU A 90 5.94 5.55 17.13
C GLU A 90 6.56 4.41 17.97
N ASP A 91 5.98 4.14 19.13
CA ASP A 91 6.41 3.04 20.01
C ASP A 91 5.97 1.70 19.42
N GLU A 92 6.94 0.77 19.23
CA GLU A 92 6.70 -0.53 18.62
C GLU A 92 5.70 -1.38 19.42
N ARG A 93 5.65 -1.22 20.72
CA ARG A 93 4.75 -1.96 21.60
C ARG A 93 3.30 -1.49 21.40
N LEU A 94 3.09 -0.16 21.32
CA LEU A 94 1.77 0.40 21.05
C LEU A 94 1.33 0.11 19.62
N PHE A 95 2.25 0.16 18.67
CA PHE A 95 2.01 -0.28 17.29
C PHE A 95 1.54 -1.73 17.25
N THR A 96 2.26 -2.64 17.92
CA THR A 96 1.94 -4.07 17.97
C THR A 96 0.56 -4.31 18.60
N GLN A 97 0.27 -3.61 19.69
CA GLN A 97 -1.04 -3.69 20.33
C GLN A 97 -2.16 -3.26 19.38
N TYR A 98 -1.99 -2.15 18.70
CA TYR A 98 -2.97 -1.67 17.71
C TYR A 98 -3.21 -2.70 16.60
N ILE A 99 -2.15 -3.32 16.07
CA ILE A 99 -2.27 -4.35 15.02
C ILE A 99 -3.03 -5.58 15.55
N LEU A 100 -2.81 -6.01 16.79
CA LEU A 100 -3.56 -7.10 17.41
C LEU A 100 -5.05 -6.77 17.51
N GLU A 101 -5.39 -5.57 17.97
CA GLU A 101 -6.78 -5.11 18.12
C GLU A 101 -7.48 -5.02 16.74
N GLU A 102 -6.77 -4.57 15.70
CA GLU A 102 -7.32 -4.47 14.36
C GLU A 102 -7.54 -5.86 13.73
N LEU A 103 -6.60 -6.80 13.91
CA LEU A 103 -6.76 -8.19 13.49
C LEU A 103 -7.91 -8.88 14.22
N ASP A 104 -8.09 -8.64 15.51
CA ASP A 104 -9.22 -9.16 16.28
C ASP A 104 -10.56 -8.60 15.77
N THR A 105 -10.61 -7.30 15.47
CA THR A 105 -11.79 -6.66 14.85
C THR A 105 -12.16 -7.33 13.53
N PHE A 106 -11.19 -7.73 12.74
CA PHE A 106 -11.40 -8.46 11.49
C PHE A 106 -11.64 -9.97 11.70
N LYS A 107 -11.54 -10.46 12.94
CA LYS A 107 -11.61 -11.88 13.31
C LYS A 107 -10.55 -12.73 12.58
N ILE A 108 -9.37 -12.17 12.46
CA ILE A 108 -8.23 -12.80 11.78
C ILE A 108 -7.22 -13.23 12.84
N ASP A 109 -7.06 -14.55 12.99
CA ASP A 109 -5.96 -15.13 13.75
C ASP A 109 -4.74 -15.26 12.83
N SER A 110 -3.73 -14.46 13.07
CA SER A 110 -2.49 -14.47 12.29
C SER A 110 -1.28 -14.19 13.16
N ARG A 111 -0.20 -14.91 12.92
CA ARG A 111 1.10 -14.52 13.44
C ARG A 111 1.67 -13.42 12.57
N PHE A 112 2.37 -12.48 13.18
CA PHE A 112 3.05 -11.44 12.43
C PHE A 112 4.45 -11.15 12.98
N ILE A 113 5.24 -10.56 12.13
CA ILE A 113 6.58 -10.07 12.45
C ILE A 113 6.57 -8.57 12.17
N CYS A 114 6.80 -7.78 13.23
CA CYS A 114 7.12 -6.37 13.12
C CYS A 114 8.58 -6.25 12.68
N GLY A 115 8.81 -5.48 11.62
CA GLY A 115 10.14 -5.31 11.04
C GLY A 115 10.68 -3.88 11.24
N ARG A 116 11.33 -3.34 10.23
CA ARG A 116 11.99 -2.03 10.34
C ARG A 116 11.01 -0.90 10.49
N ARG A 117 11.36 0.07 11.36
CA ARG A 117 10.69 1.38 11.40
C ARG A 117 10.91 2.12 10.10
N GLN A 118 9.85 2.73 9.61
CA GLN A 118 9.79 3.55 8.41
C GLN A 118 9.25 4.93 8.78
N TYR A 119 9.53 5.92 7.95
CA TYR A 119 8.96 7.26 8.11
C TYR A 119 8.31 7.68 6.80
N ILE A 120 7.13 8.27 6.90
CA ILE A 120 6.43 8.87 5.77
C ILE A 120 6.15 10.34 6.04
N THR A 121 6.09 11.12 4.99
CA THR A 121 5.64 12.52 5.06
C THR A 121 4.15 12.57 4.73
N THR A 122 3.38 13.10 5.67
CA THR A 122 1.95 13.36 5.53
C THR A 122 1.69 14.87 5.48
N ALA A 123 0.44 15.28 5.25
CA ALA A 123 0.06 16.70 5.34
C ALA A 123 0.20 17.27 6.77
N GLN A 124 0.20 16.40 7.78
CA GLN A 124 0.33 16.77 9.20
C GLN A 124 1.77 16.72 9.70
N GLY A 125 2.71 16.24 8.90
CA GLY A 125 4.12 16.10 9.27
C GLY A 125 4.67 14.70 9.00
N ILE A 126 5.76 14.37 9.66
CA ILE A 126 6.39 13.04 9.56
C ILE A 126 5.69 12.08 10.50
N GLU A 127 5.29 10.93 10.00
CA GLU A 127 4.67 9.84 10.77
C GLU A 127 5.54 8.59 10.69
N ALA A 128 5.71 7.93 11.83
CA ALA A 128 6.39 6.65 11.92
C ALA A 128 5.45 5.49 11.60
N GLY A 129 5.98 4.47 11.00
CA GLY A 129 5.32 3.20 10.77
C GLY A 129 6.32 2.05 10.83
N TYR A 130 5.84 0.84 10.64
CA TYR A 130 6.71 -0.34 10.63
C TYR A 130 6.41 -1.21 9.43
N SER A 131 7.40 -1.90 8.92
CA SER A 131 7.14 -3.00 8.00
C SER A 131 6.49 -4.15 8.77
N LEU A 132 5.57 -4.86 8.13
CA LEU A 132 4.80 -5.91 8.77
C LEU A 132 4.65 -7.11 7.85
N MET A 133 4.90 -8.31 8.39
CA MET A 133 4.71 -9.56 7.69
C MET A 133 3.70 -10.44 8.44
N LEU A 134 2.67 -10.90 7.73
CA LEU A 134 1.61 -11.77 8.26
C LEU A 134 1.82 -13.20 7.76
N HIS A 135 1.74 -14.16 8.67
CA HIS A 135 1.94 -15.57 8.40
C HIS A 135 0.73 -16.41 8.77
N GLY A 136 0.59 -17.56 8.09
CA GLY A 136 -0.42 -18.55 8.46
C GLY A 136 -1.86 -18.13 8.14
N LEU A 137 -2.05 -17.17 7.26
CA LEU A 137 -3.37 -16.71 6.84
C LEU A 137 -4.07 -17.73 5.93
N PRO A 138 -5.30 -18.14 6.23
CA PRO A 138 -6.18 -18.79 5.26
C PRO A 138 -6.43 -17.89 4.04
N MET A 139 -6.81 -18.50 2.92
CA MET A 139 -7.02 -17.80 1.64
C MET A 139 -7.97 -16.61 1.77
N GLU A 140 -9.10 -16.78 2.44
CA GLU A 140 -10.11 -15.73 2.63
C GLU A 140 -9.55 -14.53 3.41
N HIS A 141 -8.81 -14.78 4.49
CA HIS A 141 -8.17 -13.72 5.28
C HIS A 141 -7.02 -13.05 4.53
N ALA A 142 -6.28 -13.80 3.73
CA ALA A 142 -5.25 -13.23 2.88
C ALA A 142 -5.83 -12.26 1.83
N LEU A 143 -6.99 -12.56 1.28
CA LEU A 143 -7.71 -11.65 0.38
C LEU A 143 -8.28 -10.45 1.15
N GLN A 144 -8.93 -10.68 2.30
CA GLN A 144 -9.49 -9.64 3.15
C GLN A 144 -8.43 -8.60 3.55
N ILE A 145 -7.26 -9.04 4.04
CA ILE A 145 -6.15 -8.14 4.40
C ILE A 145 -5.65 -7.35 3.18
N GLN A 146 -5.60 -7.96 2.01
CA GLN A 146 -5.20 -7.23 0.82
C GLN A 146 -6.24 -6.19 0.39
N GLU A 147 -7.52 -6.45 0.59
CA GLU A 147 -8.61 -5.51 0.28
C GLU A 147 -8.66 -4.36 1.29
N GLN A 148 -8.68 -4.68 2.57
CA GLN A 148 -8.88 -3.69 3.65
C GLN A 148 -7.58 -3.01 4.06
N GLY A 149 -6.45 -3.75 4.09
CA GLY A 149 -5.18 -3.31 4.68
C GLY A 149 -5.23 -3.34 6.20
N LEU A 150 -4.18 -2.82 6.83
CA LEU A 150 -4.11 -2.52 8.26
C LEU A 150 -3.53 -1.12 8.44
N GLY A 151 -3.97 -0.43 9.48
CA GLY A 151 -3.53 0.92 9.81
C GLY A 151 -4.06 1.99 8.84
N SER A 152 -3.32 3.08 8.75
CA SER A 152 -3.72 4.30 8.04
C SER A 152 -2.86 4.58 6.80
N ASN A 153 -3.13 5.73 6.14
CA ASN A 153 -2.31 6.27 5.05
C ASN A 153 -2.19 5.38 3.80
N ARG A 154 -3.22 4.59 3.46
CA ARG A 154 -3.22 3.72 2.27
C ARG A 154 -2.96 4.48 0.95
N LYS A 155 -3.44 5.72 0.84
CA LYS A 155 -3.22 6.58 -0.33
C LYS A 155 -1.78 7.12 -0.43
N LEU A 156 -1.01 6.99 0.67
CA LEU A 156 0.43 7.28 0.71
C LEU A 156 1.30 6.02 0.62
N GLY A 157 0.69 4.86 0.40
CA GLY A 157 1.41 3.60 0.22
C GLY A 157 1.59 2.77 1.47
N CYS A 158 0.95 3.14 2.59
CA CYS A 158 0.99 2.39 3.84
C CYS A 158 -0.16 1.38 3.93
N GLY A 159 -0.02 0.35 4.75
CA GLY A 159 -1.05 -0.66 5.00
C GLY A 159 -1.44 -1.49 3.78
N ILE A 160 -0.63 -1.50 2.73
CA ILE A 160 -0.88 -2.25 1.50
C ILE A 160 -0.10 -3.55 1.53
N PHE A 161 -0.80 -4.65 1.71
CA PHE A 161 -0.21 -5.98 1.78
C PHE A 161 -0.13 -6.63 0.40
N ILE A 162 1.01 -7.24 0.12
CA ILE A 162 1.28 -8.02 -1.09
C ILE A 162 1.84 -9.39 -0.71
N PRO A 163 1.58 -10.45 -1.51
CA PRO A 163 2.25 -11.72 -1.34
C PRO A 163 3.77 -11.56 -1.41
N HIS A 164 4.44 -12.16 -0.44
CA HIS A 164 5.90 -12.15 -0.35
C HIS A 164 6.43 -13.58 -0.53
N LYS A 165 7.47 -13.73 -1.32
CA LYS A 165 8.15 -15.03 -1.40
C LYS A 165 8.86 -15.25 -0.08
N SER A 166 8.42 -16.22 0.71
CA SER A 166 9.21 -16.68 1.86
C SER A 166 10.56 -17.17 1.34
N ILE A 167 11.63 -16.73 1.97
CA ILE A 167 12.92 -17.42 1.84
C ILE A 167 12.73 -18.71 2.62
N VAL A 168 12.30 -19.77 1.95
CA VAL A 168 12.42 -21.11 2.51
C VAL A 168 13.92 -21.35 2.59
N ALA A 169 14.45 -21.37 3.80
CA ALA A 169 15.80 -21.84 4.02
C ALA A 169 15.83 -23.27 3.43
N VAL A 170 16.58 -23.42 2.34
CA VAL A 170 16.87 -24.74 1.80
C VAL A 170 17.78 -25.39 2.84
N SER A 171 17.19 -26.26 3.65
CA SER A 171 17.91 -27.18 4.54
C SER A 171 18.50 -28.32 3.73
#